data_452471130812b865e9d9d16b8fabde3f
#
_entry.id   452471130812b865e9d9d16b8fabde3f
#
_cell.length_a   1.000
_cell.length_b   1.000
_cell.length_c   1.000
_cell.angle_alpha   90.00
_cell.angle_beta   90.00
_cell.angle_gamma   90.00
#
_symmetry.space_group_name_H-M   'P 1'
#
loop_
_entity.id
_entity.type
_entity.pdbx_description
1 polymer ?
#
loop_
_entity_poly.entity_id
_entity_poly.type
_entity_poly.pdbx_seq_one_letter_code
_entity_poly.pdbx_strand_id
1 'polypeptide(L)'
;MSLLQEIQNESNGALFRRADLHIHSFGEDGSYDVTDASMTPEGIVDTAITERLDLIAITDHNTIANVRQALKYADGKSLLVVPGVELSTPQGHLLVYFETADQLQRFFGKLTISDDRKACRNTIPQCLRFAEEFNGFGICAHIELDSGLEKAHPKFDAFKQEGFNCSNLLGL
;
A
#
# COMPACT_ATOMS: atom_id res chain seq x y z
N MET A 1 -35.61 29.78 12.85
CA MET A 1 -35.07 28.88 11.82
C MET A 1 -35.97 27.68 11.72
N SER A 2 -36.28 27.19 10.53
CA SER A 2 -37.04 25.94 10.41
C SER A 2 -36.12 24.74 10.73
N LEU A 3 -36.70 23.64 11.20
CA LEU A 3 -35.98 22.38 11.45
C LEU A 3 -35.10 21.93 10.26
N LEU A 4 -35.60 22.15 9.03
CA LEU A 4 -34.85 21.89 7.81
C LEU A 4 -33.59 22.75 7.66
N GLN A 5 -33.63 24.01 8.08
CA GLN A 5 -32.45 24.90 8.06
C GLN A 5 -31.44 24.50 9.15
N GLU A 6 -31.91 24.02 10.29
CA GLU A 6 -31.05 23.50 11.36
C GLU A 6 -30.34 22.23 10.89
N ILE A 7 -31.06 21.28 10.28
CA ILE A 7 -30.48 20.04 9.72
C ILE A 7 -29.47 20.33 8.60
N GLN A 8 -29.75 21.32 7.73
CA GLN A 8 -28.83 21.70 6.64
C GLN A 8 -27.54 22.38 7.14
N ASN A 9 -27.57 22.97 8.31
CA ASN A 9 -26.42 23.63 8.92
C ASN A 9 -25.57 22.69 9.80
N GLU A 10 -26.07 21.47 10.08
CA GLU A 10 -25.28 20.47 10.79
C GLU A 10 -24.14 19.95 9.91
N SER A 11 -22.99 19.74 10.52
CA SER A 11 -21.86 19.09 9.87
C SER A 11 -22.25 17.70 9.39
N ASN A 12 -21.86 17.31 8.18
CA ASN A 12 -22.08 15.95 7.65
C ASN A 12 -21.38 14.85 8.47
N GLY A 13 -20.71 15.20 9.55
CA GLY A 13 -20.10 14.29 10.52
C GLY A 13 -18.84 13.59 10.07
N ALA A 14 -18.57 13.50 8.76
CA ALA A 14 -17.38 12.86 8.23
C ALA A 14 -16.64 13.78 7.24
N LEU A 15 -15.33 13.92 7.43
CA LEU A 15 -14.44 14.53 6.45
C LEU A 15 -13.84 13.41 5.60
N PHE A 16 -14.43 13.18 4.42
CA PHE A 16 -13.88 12.21 3.48
C PHE A 16 -12.60 12.75 2.87
N ARG A 17 -11.60 11.85 2.76
CA ARG A 17 -10.35 12.09 2.06
C ARG A 17 -10.28 11.20 0.82
N ARG A 18 -9.79 11.77 -0.28
CA ARG A 18 -9.56 11.02 -1.52
C ARG A 18 -8.18 10.37 -1.46
N ALA A 19 -8.14 9.05 -1.62
CA ALA A 19 -6.91 8.28 -1.52
C ALA A 19 -6.73 7.36 -2.72
N ASP A 20 -5.49 7.19 -3.16
CA ASP A 20 -5.05 6.07 -3.98
C ASP A 20 -3.86 5.41 -3.28
N LEU A 21 -4.08 4.21 -2.77
CA LEU A 21 -3.09 3.51 -1.94
C LEU A 21 -2.41 2.34 -2.65
N HIS A 22 -2.64 2.18 -3.97
CA HIS A 22 -2.04 1.11 -4.75
C HIS A 22 -1.53 1.64 -6.09
N ILE A 23 -0.36 2.26 -6.08
CA ILE A 23 0.26 2.87 -7.26
C ILE A 23 1.64 2.27 -7.47
N HIS A 24 1.93 1.88 -8.72
CA HIS A 24 3.25 1.42 -9.13
C HIS A 24 3.99 2.51 -9.90
N SER A 25 5.27 2.66 -9.63
CA SER A 25 6.13 3.62 -10.30
C SER A 25 6.99 2.98 -11.37
N PHE A 26 7.41 3.80 -12.33
CA PHE A 26 8.28 3.43 -13.46
C PHE A 26 9.75 3.55 -13.11
N GLY A 27 10.58 2.79 -13.81
CA GLY A 27 12.03 2.91 -13.84
C GLY A 27 12.77 1.69 -13.28
N GLU A 28 14.09 1.75 -13.28
CA GLU A 28 14.95 0.67 -12.79
C GLU A 28 14.68 0.33 -11.33
N ASP A 29 14.37 1.35 -10.53
CA ASP A 29 14.03 1.24 -9.12
C ASP A 29 12.53 1.05 -8.86
N GLY A 30 11.70 1.17 -9.88
CA GLY A 30 10.25 1.02 -9.84
C GLY A 30 9.76 -0.42 -9.96
N SER A 31 8.48 -0.55 -10.22
CA SER A 31 7.81 -1.83 -10.39
C SER A 31 8.09 -2.41 -11.78
N TYR A 32 8.35 -3.72 -11.85
CA TYR A 32 8.71 -4.41 -13.11
C TYR A 32 7.57 -4.46 -14.13
N ASP A 33 6.35 -4.21 -13.72
CA ASP A 33 5.14 -4.27 -14.55
C ASP A 33 4.72 -2.92 -15.14
N VAL A 34 5.39 -1.82 -14.76
CA VAL A 34 5.11 -0.47 -15.26
C VAL A 34 5.94 -0.17 -16.50
N THR A 35 5.26 0.22 -17.58
CA THR A 35 5.88 0.59 -18.86
C THR A 35 5.72 2.06 -19.23
N ASP A 36 4.84 2.79 -18.54
CA ASP A 36 4.61 4.21 -18.76
C ASP A 36 5.70 5.05 -18.07
N ALA A 37 6.54 5.67 -18.88
CA ALA A 37 7.64 6.51 -18.42
C ALA A 37 7.22 7.78 -17.67
N SER A 38 5.94 8.17 -17.72
CA SER A 38 5.41 9.29 -16.94
C SER A 38 5.18 8.93 -15.47
N MET A 39 5.12 7.65 -15.11
CA MET A 39 4.89 7.14 -13.77
C MET A 39 6.14 7.23 -12.87
N THR A 40 6.92 8.29 -13.01
CA THR A 40 8.01 8.59 -12.06
C THR A 40 7.43 9.01 -10.70
N PRO A 41 8.18 8.89 -9.59
CA PRO A 41 7.72 9.37 -8.29
C PRO A 41 7.18 10.81 -8.30
N GLU A 42 7.85 11.71 -9.02
CA GLU A 42 7.42 13.10 -9.18
C GLU A 42 6.15 13.21 -10.04
N GLY A 43 6.08 12.48 -11.16
CA GLY A 43 4.91 12.46 -12.04
C GLY A 43 3.67 11.95 -11.32
N ILE A 44 3.81 10.92 -10.50
CA ILE A 44 2.73 10.38 -9.65
C ILE A 44 2.25 11.45 -8.66
N VAL A 45 3.17 12.10 -7.95
CA VAL A 45 2.83 13.16 -6.97
C VAL A 45 2.12 14.34 -7.65
N ASP A 46 2.63 14.82 -8.78
CA ASP A 46 2.03 15.96 -9.49
C ASP A 46 0.64 15.60 -10.08
N THR A 47 0.48 14.37 -10.59
CA THR A 47 -0.82 13.86 -11.05
C THR A 47 -1.80 13.76 -9.89
N ALA A 48 -1.39 13.20 -8.74
CA ALA A 48 -2.24 13.08 -7.56
C ALA A 48 -2.75 14.45 -7.06
N ILE A 49 -1.88 15.47 -7.07
CA ILE A 49 -2.27 16.85 -6.72
C ILE A 49 -3.27 17.41 -7.74
N THR A 50 -3.03 17.20 -9.04
CA THR A 50 -3.92 17.66 -10.12
C THR A 50 -5.30 17.00 -10.01
N GLU A 51 -5.33 15.70 -9.69
CA GLU A 51 -6.56 14.92 -9.47
C GLU A 51 -7.20 15.18 -8.10
N ARG A 52 -6.62 16.06 -7.29
CA ARG A 52 -7.10 16.43 -5.94
C ARG A 52 -7.22 15.23 -5.00
N LEU A 53 -6.22 14.35 -5.02
CA LEU A 53 -6.07 13.35 -3.98
C LEU A 53 -5.51 14.00 -2.71
N ASP A 54 -5.95 13.54 -1.55
CA ASP A 54 -5.44 13.97 -0.25
C ASP A 54 -4.24 13.13 0.18
N LEU A 55 -4.22 11.84 -0.22
CA LEU A 55 -3.15 10.91 0.11
C LEU A 55 -2.95 9.86 -0.98
N ILE A 56 -1.70 9.41 -1.12
CA ILE A 56 -1.30 8.31 -2.02
C ILE A 56 -0.32 7.38 -1.33
N ALA A 57 -0.13 6.17 -1.87
CA ALA A 57 1.03 5.33 -1.55
C ALA A 57 1.65 4.79 -2.85
N ILE A 58 2.98 4.89 -2.97
CA ILE A 58 3.73 4.14 -3.97
C ILE A 58 4.03 2.78 -3.37
N THR A 59 3.56 1.74 -4.04
CA THR A 59 3.59 0.35 -3.56
C THR A 59 4.16 -0.57 -4.63
N ASP A 60 5.36 -0.25 -5.10
CA ASP A 60 6.04 -1.03 -6.13
C ASP A 60 6.22 -2.50 -5.72
N HIS A 61 6.18 -3.41 -6.68
CA HIS A 61 6.38 -4.84 -6.43
C HIS A 61 7.78 -5.14 -5.87
N ASN A 62 7.79 -5.65 -4.65
CA ASN A 62 8.99 -6.15 -3.97
C ASN A 62 10.18 -5.17 -3.95
N THR A 63 9.91 -3.86 -3.99
CA THR A 63 10.90 -2.78 -3.89
C THR A 63 10.31 -1.56 -3.19
N ILE A 64 11.16 -0.80 -2.50
CA ILE A 64 10.79 0.44 -1.80
C ILE A 64 11.65 1.63 -2.24
N ALA A 65 12.42 1.45 -3.32
CA ALA A 65 13.47 2.40 -3.70
C ALA A 65 12.92 3.80 -4.01
N ASN A 66 11.76 3.88 -4.68
CA ASN A 66 11.13 5.14 -5.09
C ASN A 66 10.32 5.85 -3.99
N VAL A 67 10.04 5.18 -2.87
CA VAL A 67 9.22 5.74 -1.79
C VAL A 67 9.83 7.02 -1.20
N ARG A 68 11.14 7.02 -0.90
CA ARG A 68 11.82 8.20 -0.32
C ARG A 68 11.87 9.37 -1.27
N GLN A 69 11.97 9.14 -2.58
CA GLN A 69 11.94 10.17 -3.60
C GLN A 69 10.59 10.85 -3.66
N ALA A 70 9.49 10.06 -3.66
CA ALA A 70 8.13 10.59 -3.62
C ALA A 70 7.87 11.41 -2.35
N LEU A 71 8.25 10.88 -1.17
CA LEU A 71 8.14 11.59 0.11
C LEU A 71 8.86 12.94 0.07
N LYS A 72 10.10 12.96 -0.40
CA LYS A 72 10.90 14.18 -0.52
C LYS A 72 10.29 15.19 -1.49
N TYR A 73 9.76 14.70 -2.61
CA TYR A 73 9.16 15.58 -3.62
C TYR A 73 7.80 16.14 -3.17
N ALA A 74 7.06 15.39 -2.37
CA ALA A 74 5.77 15.83 -1.81
C ALA A 74 5.92 16.76 -0.59
N ASP A 75 7.13 16.91 -0.04
CA ASP A 75 7.36 17.76 1.14
C ASP A 75 6.93 19.20 0.88
N GLY A 76 6.13 19.76 1.79
CA GLY A 76 5.54 21.09 1.66
C GLY A 76 4.39 21.22 0.66
N LYS A 77 3.97 20.14 -0.02
CA LYS A 77 2.79 20.11 -0.91
C LYS A 77 1.53 19.68 -0.17
N SER A 78 0.36 19.84 -0.81
CA SER A 78 -0.95 19.48 -0.24
C SER A 78 -1.30 18.02 -0.46
N LEU A 79 -0.34 17.11 -0.37
CA LEU A 79 -0.49 15.67 -0.59
C LEU A 79 0.27 14.90 0.48
N LEU A 80 -0.39 13.95 1.13
CA LEU A 80 0.27 12.99 2.01
C LEU A 80 0.72 11.77 1.20
N VAL A 81 2.01 11.44 1.28
CA VAL A 81 2.54 10.17 0.75
C VAL A 81 2.71 9.19 1.91
N VAL A 82 2.05 8.04 1.82
CA VAL A 82 2.14 6.95 2.80
C VAL A 82 3.21 5.97 2.34
N PRO A 83 4.24 5.68 3.16
CA PRO A 83 5.24 4.67 2.83
C PRO A 83 4.63 3.28 2.73
N GLY A 84 4.77 2.61 1.57
CA GLY A 84 4.20 1.29 1.33
C GLY A 84 5.02 0.44 0.38
N VAL A 85 4.60 -0.81 0.23
CA VAL A 85 5.15 -1.79 -0.71
C VAL A 85 4.09 -2.84 -1.05
N GLU A 86 4.07 -3.34 -2.28
CA GLU A 86 3.32 -4.55 -2.63
C GLU A 86 4.26 -5.76 -2.65
N LEU A 87 3.92 -6.79 -1.89
CA LEU A 87 4.69 -8.02 -1.81
C LEU A 87 4.02 -9.12 -2.63
N SER A 88 4.73 -9.66 -3.63
CA SER A 88 4.30 -10.84 -4.39
C SER A 88 4.64 -12.10 -3.62
N THR A 89 3.78 -12.46 -2.63
CA THR A 89 3.98 -13.62 -1.76
C THR A 89 3.54 -14.92 -2.44
N PRO A 90 3.93 -16.11 -1.92
CA PRO A 90 3.46 -17.39 -2.46
C PRO A 90 1.93 -17.59 -2.40
N GLN A 91 1.21 -16.81 -1.57
CA GLN A 91 -0.22 -16.96 -1.37
C GLN A 91 -1.06 -15.83 -1.99
N GLY A 92 -0.43 -14.92 -2.68
CA GLY A 92 -1.06 -13.75 -3.30
C GLY A 92 -0.37 -12.46 -2.89
N HIS A 93 -0.84 -11.36 -3.44
CA HIS A 93 -0.23 -10.06 -3.20
C HIS A 93 -0.71 -9.44 -1.88
N LEU A 94 0.23 -8.82 -1.17
CA LEU A 94 0.00 -8.13 0.09
C LEU A 94 0.55 -6.71 0.02
N LEU A 95 -0.31 -5.72 0.18
CA LEU A 95 0.08 -4.34 0.41
C LEU A 95 0.44 -4.15 1.88
N VAL A 96 1.56 -3.51 2.17
CA VAL A 96 2.00 -3.22 3.55
C VAL A 96 2.37 -1.75 3.65
N TYR A 97 1.87 -1.09 4.72
CA TYR A 97 2.00 0.35 4.92
C TYR A 97 2.59 0.68 6.28
N PHE A 98 3.27 1.83 6.35
CA PHE A 98 3.91 2.35 7.56
C PHE A 98 3.72 3.86 7.69
N GLU A 99 3.89 4.37 8.89
CA GLU A 99 3.85 5.82 9.15
C GLU A 99 5.10 6.52 8.59
N THR A 100 6.26 5.86 8.65
CA THR A 100 7.54 6.44 8.21
C THR A 100 8.31 5.54 7.26
N ALA A 101 9.13 6.16 6.38
CA ALA A 101 10.02 5.42 5.48
C ALA A 101 11.08 4.60 6.23
N ASP A 102 11.45 4.98 7.45
CA ASP A 102 12.42 4.22 8.25
C ASP A 102 11.81 2.94 8.80
N GLN A 103 10.53 2.95 9.21
CA GLN A 103 9.80 1.73 9.58
C GLN A 103 9.69 0.78 8.39
N LEU A 104 9.27 1.30 7.22
CA LEU A 104 9.21 0.54 5.98
C LEU A 104 10.58 -0.07 5.62
N GLN A 105 11.66 0.69 5.70
CA GLN A 105 13.02 0.21 5.42
C GLN A 105 13.44 -0.93 6.35
N ARG A 106 13.16 -0.80 7.65
CA ARG A 106 13.49 -1.83 8.66
C ARG A 106 12.68 -3.10 8.44
N PHE A 107 11.40 -2.96 8.14
CA PHE A 107 10.53 -4.07 7.75
C PHE A 107 11.06 -4.77 6.50
N PHE A 108 11.33 -4.01 5.44
CA PHE A 108 11.79 -4.55 4.16
C PHE A 108 13.10 -5.33 4.30
N GLY A 109 13.98 -4.89 5.20
CA GLY A 109 15.24 -5.59 5.53
C GLY A 109 15.05 -6.98 6.19
N LYS A 110 13.84 -7.34 6.64
CA LYS A 110 13.53 -8.69 7.17
C LYS A 110 13.01 -9.65 6.10
N LEU A 111 12.68 -9.14 4.93
CA LEU A 111 12.09 -9.94 3.86
C LEU A 111 13.16 -10.67 3.04
N THR A 112 12.76 -11.79 2.49
CA THR A 112 13.55 -12.53 1.50
C THR A 112 12.95 -12.29 0.12
N ILE A 113 13.50 -11.33 -0.60
CA ILE A 113 13.09 -11.00 -1.96
C ILE A 113 13.99 -11.75 -2.94
N SER A 114 13.43 -12.23 -4.08
CA SER A 114 14.21 -12.84 -5.16
C SER A 114 15.10 -11.81 -5.85
N ASP A 115 16.24 -12.26 -6.41
CA ASP A 115 17.23 -11.38 -7.06
C ASP A 115 16.64 -10.58 -8.23
N ASP A 116 15.65 -11.15 -8.91
CA ASP A 116 14.91 -10.50 -10.00
C ASP A 116 13.75 -9.62 -9.51
N ARG A 117 13.57 -9.49 -8.19
CA ARG A 117 12.50 -8.74 -7.51
C ARG A 117 11.07 -9.15 -7.86
N LYS A 118 10.87 -10.34 -8.48
CA LYS A 118 9.53 -10.80 -8.87
C LYS A 118 8.77 -11.54 -7.78
N ALA A 119 9.44 -11.95 -6.71
CA ALA A 119 8.83 -12.70 -5.63
C ALA A 119 9.36 -12.33 -4.26
N CYS A 120 8.44 -12.24 -3.30
CA CYS A 120 8.72 -12.31 -1.87
C CYS A 120 8.56 -13.77 -1.43
N ARG A 121 9.56 -14.35 -0.78
CA ARG A 121 9.51 -15.75 -0.33
C ARG A 121 8.84 -15.93 1.02
N ASN A 122 8.57 -14.84 1.73
CA ASN A 122 7.84 -14.85 2.98
C ASN A 122 6.34 -15.03 2.73
N THR A 123 5.68 -15.76 3.61
CA THR A 123 4.22 -15.93 3.57
C THR A 123 3.51 -14.69 4.09
N ILE A 124 2.21 -14.51 3.74
CA ILE A 124 1.40 -13.39 4.24
C ILE A 124 1.45 -13.28 5.78
N PRO A 125 1.23 -14.36 6.57
CA PRO A 125 1.34 -14.26 8.03
C PRO A 125 2.74 -13.86 8.52
N GLN A 126 3.82 -14.32 7.85
CA GLN A 126 5.17 -13.90 8.19
C GLN A 126 5.39 -12.42 7.92
N CYS A 127 4.93 -11.92 6.76
CA CYS A 127 5.01 -10.50 6.41
C CYS A 127 4.24 -9.64 7.42
N LEU A 128 3.02 -10.06 7.82
CA LEU A 128 2.21 -9.35 8.81
C LEU A 128 2.89 -9.31 10.19
N ARG A 129 3.47 -10.42 10.66
CA ARG A 129 4.23 -10.42 11.91
C ARG A 129 5.45 -9.49 11.87
N PHE A 130 6.19 -9.48 10.75
CA PHE A 130 7.30 -8.54 10.60
C PHE A 130 6.82 -7.09 10.53
N ALA A 131 5.67 -6.82 9.90
CA ALA A 131 5.10 -5.48 9.85
C ALA A 131 4.69 -4.99 11.24
N GLU A 132 4.10 -5.87 12.06
CA GLU A 132 3.68 -5.55 13.44
C GLU A 132 4.85 -5.07 14.31
N GLU A 133 6.05 -5.65 14.14
CA GLU A 133 7.25 -5.23 14.88
C GLU A 133 7.62 -3.75 14.64
N PHE A 134 7.14 -3.16 13.56
CA PHE A 134 7.40 -1.76 13.18
C PHE A 134 6.11 -0.93 13.07
N ASN A 135 5.01 -1.38 13.71
CA ASN A 135 3.69 -0.74 13.70
C ASN A 135 3.10 -0.57 12.28
N GLY A 136 3.42 -1.49 11.38
CA GLY A 136 2.85 -1.56 10.05
C GLY A 136 1.59 -2.40 9.99
N PHE A 137 0.78 -2.18 8.96
CA PHE A 137 -0.42 -2.96 8.69
C PHE A 137 -0.48 -3.41 7.23
N GLY A 138 -1.27 -4.44 6.95
CA GLY A 138 -1.42 -5.00 5.62
C GLY A 138 -2.86 -5.00 5.11
N ILE A 139 -2.99 -5.03 3.79
CA ILE A 139 -4.24 -5.22 3.04
C ILE A 139 -3.94 -6.23 1.94
N CYS A 140 -4.74 -7.29 1.80
CA CYS A 140 -4.59 -8.20 0.66
C CYS A 140 -5.01 -7.48 -0.63
N ALA A 141 -4.12 -7.43 -1.62
CA ALA A 141 -4.39 -6.75 -2.87
C ALA A 141 -5.31 -7.61 -3.76
N HIS A 142 -6.22 -6.93 -4.51
CA HIS A 142 -7.04 -7.50 -5.60
C HIS A 142 -7.36 -9.00 -5.45
N ILE A 143 -7.96 -9.39 -4.34
CA ILE A 143 -8.11 -10.78 -3.87
C ILE A 143 -8.70 -11.76 -4.88
N GLU A 144 -9.52 -11.29 -5.82
CA GLU A 144 -10.19 -12.09 -6.85
C GLU A 144 -9.38 -12.25 -8.15
N LEU A 145 -8.26 -11.54 -8.32
CA LEU A 145 -7.38 -11.68 -9.48
C LEU A 145 -6.42 -12.88 -9.33
N ASP A 146 -5.78 -13.29 -10.41
CA ASP A 146 -4.90 -14.47 -10.43
C ASP A 146 -3.76 -14.39 -9.41
N SER A 147 -3.27 -13.20 -9.13
CA SER A 147 -2.27 -12.89 -8.09
C SER A 147 -2.86 -12.55 -6.71
N GLY A 148 -4.19 -12.55 -6.59
CA GLY A 148 -4.87 -12.28 -5.32
C GLY A 148 -5.03 -13.52 -4.45
N LEU A 149 -5.22 -13.32 -3.15
CA LEU A 149 -5.27 -14.38 -2.14
C LEU A 149 -6.30 -15.47 -2.46
N GLU A 150 -7.50 -15.12 -2.96
CA GLU A 150 -8.57 -16.09 -3.17
C GLU A 150 -8.29 -17.04 -4.34
N LYS A 151 -7.58 -16.57 -5.38
CA LYS A 151 -7.20 -17.43 -6.51
C LYS A 151 -5.86 -18.12 -6.32
N ALA A 152 -4.85 -17.41 -5.80
CA ALA A 152 -3.53 -17.99 -5.57
C ALA A 152 -3.56 -19.05 -4.45
N HIS A 153 -4.44 -18.88 -3.45
CA HIS A 153 -4.61 -19.81 -2.34
C HIS A 153 -6.11 -20.05 -2.01
N PRO A 154 -6.84 -20.80 -2.85
CA PRO A 154 -8.31 -20.90 -2.74
C PRO A 154 -8.83 -21.68 -1.53
N LYS A 155 -7.97 -22.49 -0.89
CA LYS A 155 -8.41 -23.28 0.27
C LYS A 155 -8.41 -22.42 1.53
N PHE A 156 -9.49 -22.51 2.31
CA PHE A 156 -9.52 -22.00 3.68
C PHE A 156 -8.91 -23.05 4.61
N ASP A 157 -7.67 -22.86 4.97
CA ASP A 157 -6.89 -23.76 5.81
C ASP A 157 -6.26 -23.02 7.00
N ALA A 158 -5.43 -23.71 7.77
CA ALA A 158 -4.76 -23.13 8.93
C ALA A 158 -3.92 -21.89 8.58
N PHE A 159 -3.39 -21.84 7.37
CA PHE A 159 -2.60 -20.71 6.86
C PHE A 159 -3.46 -19.44 6.68
N LYS A 160 -4.60 -19.53 5.96
CA LYS A 160 -5.54 -18.40 5.85
C LYS A 160 -6.08 -17.99 7.22
N GLN A 161 -6.39 -18.95 8.07
CA GLN A 161 -6.85 -18.68 9.44
C GLN A 161 -5.78 -17.91 10.24
N GLU A 162 -4.50 -18.28 10.13
CA GLU A 162 -3.40 -17.56 10.78
C GLU A 162 -3.31 -16.11 10.27
N GLY A 163 -3.36 -15.91 8.94
CA GLY A 163 -3.35 -14.57 8.34
C GLY A 163 -4.51 -13.70 8.80
N PHE A 164 -5.73 -14.25 8.79
CA PHE A 164 -6.93 -13.52 9.20
C PHE A 164 -7.00 -13.24 10.71
N ASN A 165 -6.23 -13.96 11.53
CA ASN A 165 -6.10 -13.69 12.96
C ASN A 165 -5.02 -12.62 13.27
N CYS A 166 -4.25 -12.16 12.29
CA CYS A 166 -3.31 -11.07 12.49
C CYS A 166 -4.08 -9.75 12.68
N SER A 167 -3.88 -9.10 13.82
CA SER A 167 -4.60 -7.86 14.19
C SER A 167 -4.30 -6.70 13.25
N ASN A 168 -3.17 -6.75 12.55
CA ASN A 168 -2.72 -5.75 11.60
C ASN A 168 -3.04 -6.08 10.13
N LEU A 169 -3.84 -7.11 9.83
CA LEU A 169 -4.50 -7.27 8.54
C LEU A 169 -5.81 -6.49 8.56
N LEU A 170 -5.86 -5.34 7.90
CA LEU A 170 -6.98 -4.40 7.97
C LEU A 170 -7.96 -4.51 6.82
N GLY A 171 -7.68 -5.30 5.79
CA GLY A 171 -8.56 -5.43 4.63
C GLY A 171 -8.19 -6.58 3.70
N LEU A 172 -9.19 -6.93 2.90
CA LEU A 172 -9.12 -7.91 1.82
C LEU A 172 -9.48 -7.25 0.51
#